data_98ade227dd43c8853fdd62e53399d081
#
_entry.id   98ade227dd43c8853fdd62e53399d081
#
_cell.length_a   1.000
_cell.length_b   1.000
_cell.length_c   1.000
_cell.angle_alpha   90.00
_cell.angle_beta   90.00
_cell.angle_gamma   90.00
#
_symmetry.space_group_name_H-M   'P 1'
#
loop_
_entity.id
_entity.type
_entity.pdbx_description
1 polymer ?
#
loop_
_entity_poly.entity_id
_entity_poly.type
_entity_poly.pdbx_seq_one_letter_code
_entity_poly.pdbx_strand_id
1 'polypeptide(L)'
;MPISLSSLKEIQEKYSNGDVPISSQILRRLQRDPRAGARRLYKALSRRFGDQIRERKRLDAMLHFERVLWKAGIVHIAGVDEVGIGPLAGPVVAAAVVFPPNTEIDGIDDSKALDEEARRQLDGDIRARASGIGIGVVPVDDIDRLNIYWAGIRAMHLAVSLLPVSPQHILVDSRTIPDLSQPQNSFDKGDGINFSIAAASIVAKVYRDNLMTELDGAFPGYGFADHKGYATPAHQAAIRRLGPCAIHRKSFDYIRELCGEYSAAFYALKTDGAGVVTREALEAWECRVRESRDHLSPMEHKKLLLMVNRLWKRTW
;
A
#
# COMPACT_ATOMS: atom_id res chain seq x y z
N MET A 1 38.87 32.00 9.82
CA MET A 1 38.67 33.23 9.03
C MET A 1 37.19 33.36 8.72
N PRO A 2 36.56 34.54 8.85
CA PRO A 2 35.16 34.73 8.44
C PRO A 2 35.00 34.48 6.93
N ILE A 3 33.87 33.93 6.53
CA ILE A 3 33.51 33.69 5.14
C ILE A 3 33.29 35.05 4.46
N SER A 4 33.87 35.33 3.27
CA SER A 4 33.65 36.59 2.56
C SER A 4 32.19 36.78 2.14
N LEU A 5 31.71 38.02 1.87
CA LEU A 5 30.33 38.28 1.46
C LEU A 5 29.98 37.56 0.16
N SER A 6 30.89 37.47 -0.80
CA SER A 6 30.75 36.69 -2.03
C SER A 6 30.60 35.19 -1.71
N SER A 7 31.32 34.65 -0.72
CA SER A 7 31.24 33.26 -0.36
C SER A 7 29.93 32.86 0.37
N LEU A 8 29.23 33.80 1.03
CA LEU A 8 27.90 33.52 1.60
C LEU A 8 26.85 33.33 0.49
N LYS A 9 26.89 34.14 -0.56
CA LYS A 9 26.03 34.02 -1.72
C LYS A 9 26.30 32.71 -2.46
N GLU A 10 27.56 32.40 -2.71
CA GLU A 10 27.97 31.12 -3.31
C GLU A 10 27.52 29.88 -2.49
N ILE A 11 27.64 29.95 -1.15
CA ILE A 11 27.15 28.89 -0.28
C ILE A 11 25.61 28.77 -0.38
N GLN A 12 24.92 29.89 -0.38
CA GLN A 12 23.46 29.91 -0.52
C GLN A 12 23.03 29.30 -1.86
N GLU A 13 23.64 29.74 -2.96
CA GLU A 13 23.36 29.21 -4.32
C GLU A 13 23.68 27.72 -4.40
N LYS A 14 24.84 27.29 -3.89
CA LYS A 14 25.25 25.88 -3.91
C LYS A 14 24.30 24.95 -3.16
N TYR A 15 23.71 25.42 -2.07
CA TYR A 15 22.82 24.59 -1.22
C TYR A 15 21.34 24.95 -1.35
N SER A 16 20.95 25.88 -2.25
CA SER A 16 19.55 26.31 -2.42
C SER A 16 18.65 25.19 -2.96
N ASN A 17 19.14 24.42 -3.93
CA ASN A 17 18.34 23.43 -4.67
C ASN A 17 18.23 22.05 -3.98
N GLY A 18 18.91 21.81 -2.88
CA GLY A 18 18.80 20.52 -2.19
C GLY A 18 19.76 19.43 -2.65
N ASP A 19 20.33 19.54 -3.84
CA ASP A 19 21.10 18.50 -4.52
C ASP A 19 22.47 18.21 -3.90
N VAL A 20 22.99 19.13 -3.11
CA VAL A 20 24.32 19.00 -2.52
C VAL A 20 24.23 18.63 -1.05
N PRO A 21 24.84 17.50 -0.61
CA PRO A 21 24.91 17.13 0.79
C PRO A 21 25.58 18.22 1.65
N ILE A 22 24.94 18.56 2.76
CA ILE A 22 25.45 19.57 3.68
C ILE A 22 26.52 18.92 4.56
N SER A 23 27.72 19.52 4.61
CA SER A 23 28.80 19.01 5.47
C SER A 23 28.80 19.69 6.85
N SER A 24 29.19 18.95 7.89
CA SER A 24 29.37 19.49 9.24
C SER A 24 30.42 20.60 9.29
N GLN A 25 31.37 20.61 8.33
CA GLN A 25 32.42 21.64 8.23
C GLN A 25 31.84 22.99 7.82
N ILE A 26 30.92 23.02 6.84
CA ILE A 26 30.27 24.27 6.42
C ILE A 26 29.39 24.83 7.55
N LEU A 27 28.67 23.96 8.28
CA LEU A 27 27.86 24.40 9.43
C LEU A 27 28.74 25.03 10.52
N ARG A 28 29.85 24.40 10.89
CA ARG A 28 30.79 24.96 11.87
C ARG A 28 31.34 26.31 11.43
N ARG A 29 31.62 26.51 10.13
CA ARG A 29 32.09 27.81 9.60
C ARG A 29 31.01 28.88 9.69
N LEU A 30 29.77 28.58 9.30
CA LEU A 30 28.62 29.49 9.39
C LEU A 30 28.28 29.85 10.83
N GLN A 31 28.39 28.90 11.77
CA GLN A 31 28.14 29.12 13.19
C GLN A 31 29.11 30.15 13.83
N ARG A 32 30.36 30.16 13.38
CA ARG A 32 31.40 31.07 13.86
C ARG A 32 31.39 32.47 13.21
N ASP A 33 30.56 32.63 12.17
CA ASP A 33 30.46 33.90 11.44
C ASP A 33 29.47 34.84 12.13
N PRO A 34 29.87 36.03 12.57
CA PRO A 34 29.03 36.94 13.36
C PRO A 34 27.91 37.61 12.54
N ARG A 35 27.96 37.54 11.22
CA ARG A 35 27.03 38.26 10.33
C ARG A 35 25.60 37.68 10.41
N ALA A 36 24.60 38.56 10.37
CA ALA A 36 23.19 38.18 10.43
C ALA A 36 22.78 37.24 9.28
N GLY A 37 23.37 37.44 8.08
CA GLY A 37 23.16 36.57 6.92
C GLY A 37 23.68 35.13 7.15
N ALA A 38 24.89 35.01 7.75
CA ALA A 38 25.48 33.73 8.08
C ALA A 38 24.64 32.96 9.14
N ARG A 39 24.12 33.67 10.15
CA ARG A 39 23.23 33.08 11.18
C ARG A 39 21.91 32.55 10.59
N ARG A 40 21.30 33.30 9.65
CA ARG A 40 20.09 32.83 8.93
C ARG A 40 20.39 31.58 8.09
N LEU A 41 21.48 31.61 7.33
CA LEU A 41 21.91 30.50 6.50
C LEU A 41 22.26 29.25 7.35
N TYR A 42 22.98 29.46 8.46
CA TYR A 42 23.27 28.40 9.44
C TYR A 42 22.01 27.74 9.95
N LYS A 43 21.00 28.51 10.38
CA LYS A 43 19.74 27.98 10.89
C LYS A 43 19.00 27.13 9.82
N ALA A 44 18.93 27.62 8.60
CA ALA A 44 18.31 26.90 7.47
C ALA A 44 19.06 25.61 7.12
N LEU A 45 20.38 25.68 6.96
CA LEU A 45 21.20 24.52 6.61
C LEU A 45 21.32 23.51 7.75
N SER A 46 21.34 23.96 9.02
CA SER A 46 21.35 23.05 10.18
C SER A 46 20.07 22.22 10.27
N ARG A 47 18.91 22.81 9.97
CA ARG A 47 17.64 22.05 9.89
C ARG A 47 17.73 20.98 8.82
N ARG A 48 18.09 21.36 7.59
CA ARG A 48 18.24 20.44 6.46
C ARG A 48 19.28 19.33 6.73
N PHE A 49 20.39 19.67 7.36
CA PHE A 49 21.40 18.68 7.77
C PHE A 49 20.84 17.67 8.77
N GLY A 50 20.05 18.16 9.72
CA GLY A 50 19.33 17.29 10.66
C GLY A 50 18.34 16.35 9.95
N ASP A 51 17.63 16.87 8.94
CA ASP A 51 16.69 16.08 8.11
C ASP A 51 17.47 15.02 7.30
N GLN A 52 18.57 15.36 6.67
CA GLN A 52 19.43 14.43 5.93
C GLN A 52 19.99 13.30 6.83
N ILE A 53 20.40 13.64 8.06
CA ILE A 53 20.87 12.62 9.02
C ILE A 53 19.72 11.68 9.44
N ARG A 54 18.52 12.22 9.66
CA ARG A 54 17.35 11.39 10.00
C ARG A 54 17.00 10.46 8.86
N GLU A 55 16.93 10.97 7.64
CA GLU A 55 16.63 10.18 6.46
C GLU A 55 17.69 9.09 6.23
N ARG A 56 18.97 9.44 6.33
CA ARG A 56 20.04 8.43 6.23
C ARG A 56 19.89 7.30 7.23
N LYS A 57 19.60 7.63 8.51
CA LYS A 57 19.37 6.62 9.54
C LYS A 57 18.13 5.77 9.26
N ARG A 58 17.08 6.36 8.71
CA ARG A 58 15.85 5.67 8.34
C ARG A 58 16.13 4.67 7.21
N LEU A 59 16.78 5.11 6.15
CA LEU A 59 17.19 4.24 5.04
C LEU A 59 18.16 3.14 5.49
N ASP A 60 19.11 3.45 6.38
CA ASP A 60 20.01 2.46 6.96
C ASP A 60 19.24 1.36 7.72
N ALA A 61 18.17 1.73 8.42
CA ALA A 61 17.30 0.77 9.10
C ALA A 61 16.46 -0.06 8.10
N MET A 62 15.87 0.57 7.09
CA MET A 62 15.09 -0.11 6.06
C MET A 62 15.94 -1.11 5.23
N LEU A 63 17.21 -0.78 4.96
CA LEU A 63 18.14 -1.64 4.21
C LEU A 63 18.81 -2.71 5.08
N HIS A 64 18.41 -2.87 6.33
CA HIS A 64 19.07 -3.79 7.25
C HIS A 64 19.12 -5.24 6.72
N PHE A 65 17.99 -5.74 6.25
CA PHE A 65 17.87 -7.13 5.78
C PHE A 65 18.63 -7.35 4.47
N GLU A 66 18.51 -6.43 3.53
CA GLU A 66 19.25 -6.49 2.26
C GLU A 66 20.76 -6.50 2.52
N ARG A 67 21.24 -5.64 3.41
CA ARG A 67 22.69 -5.59 3.75
C ARG A 67 23.20 -6.86 4.41
N VAL A 68 22.40 -7.53 5.24
CA VAL A 68 22.73 -8.84 5.81
C VAL A 68 22.87 -9.88 4.71
N LEU A 69 21.92 -9.94 3.79
CA LEU A 69 21.91 -10.88 2.66
C LEU A 69 23.06 -10.59 1.68
N TRP A 70 23.30 -9.32 1.33
CA TRP A 70 24.45 -8.95 0.47
C TRP A 70 25.81 -9.34 1.07
N LYS A 71 25.99 -9.16 2.39
CA LYS A 71 27.19 -9.62 3.09
C LYS A 71 27.37 -11.15 3.05
N ALA A 72 26.28 -11.89 2.96
CA ALA A 72 26.27 -13.33 2.77
C ALA A 72 26.46 -13.77 1.30
N GLY A 73 26.66 -12.83 0.36
CA GLY A 73 26.85 -13.11 -1.06
C GLY A 73 25.56 -13.27 -1.87
N ILE A 74 24.41 -13.01 -1.26
CA ILE A 74 23.09 -13.03 -1.93
C ILE A 74 22.86 -11.68 -2.57
N VAL A 75 22.98 -11.60 -3.91
CA VAL A 75 23.00 -10.33 -4.65
C VAL A 75 21.61 -9.94 -5.17
N HIS A 76 20.85 -10.92 -5.67
CA HIS A 76 19.54 -10.70 -6.23
C HIS A 76 18.45 -10.93 -5.18
N ILE A 77 18.04 -9.89 -4.52
CA ILE A 77 16.99 -9.89 -3.49
C ILE A 77 15.76 -9.21 -4.07
N ALA A 78 14.62 -9.90 -4.10
CA ALA A 78 13.36 -9.32 -4.54
C ALA A 78 12.55 -8.85 -3.33
N GLY A 79 12.13 -7.58 -3.32
CA GLY A 79 11.04 -7.12 -2.47
C GLY A 79 9.71 -7.31 -3.19
N VAL A 80 8.68 -7.78 -2.49
CA VAL A 80 7.36 -8.10 -3.08
C VAL A 80 6.25 -7.55 -2.20
N ASP A 81 5.27 -6.87 -2.82
CA ASP A 81 4.06 -6.38 -2.17
C ASP A 81 2.86 -6.40 -3.14
N GLU A 82 1.64 -6.44 -2.59
CA GLU A 82 0.40 -6.40 -3.35
C GLU A 82 -0.47 -5.20 -2.99
N VAL A 83 -1.28 -4.76 -3.94
CA VAL A 83 -2.27 -3.69 -3.79
C VAL A 83 -3.61 -4.10 -4.38
N GLY A 84 -4.69 -3.55 -3.81
CA GLY A 84 -6.01 -3.79 -4.37
C GLY A 84 -6.77 -4.95 -3.74
N ILE A 85 -6.44 -5.37 -2.51
CA ILE A 85 -7.19 -6.38 -1.75
C ILE A 85 -8.57 -5.87 -1.34
N GLY A 86 -8.68 -4.63 -0.85
CA GLY A 86 -9.92 -4.07 -0.28
C GLY A 86 -10.95 -3.45 -1.23
N PRO A 87 -10.63 -2.98 -2.45
CA PRO A 87 -11.59 -2.37 -3.37
C PRO A 87 -12.72 -3.31 -3.80
N LEU A 88 -13.90 -2.72 -4.10
CA LEU A 88 -15.07 -3.42 -4.66
C LEU A 88 -14.93 -3.73 -6.15
N ALA A 89 -14.03 -3.03 -6.84
CA ALA A 89 -13.83 -3.13 -8.28
C ALA A 89 -12.35 -3.11 -8.67
N GLY A 90 -12.05 -3.68 -9.82
CA GLY A 90 -10.73 -3.72 -10.42
C GLY A 90 -9.85 -4.87 -9.93
N PRO A 91 -8.68 -5.07 -10.57
CA PRO A 91 -7.79 -6.19 -10.31
C PRO A 91 -7.03 -6.05 -8.99
N VAL A 92 -6.44 -7.17 -8.54
CA VAL A 92 -5.32 -7.18 -7.61
C VAL A 92 -4.04 -7.07 -8.41
N VAL A 93 -3.12 -6.25 -7.96
CA VAL A 93 -1.81 -6.04 -8.58
C VAL A 93 -0.73 -6.26 -7.55
N ALA A 94 0.33 -6.97 -7.92
CA ALA A 94 1.55 -7.07 -7.11
C ALA A 94 2.76 -6.63 -7.94
N ALA A 95 3.78 -6.16 -7.27
CA ALA A 95 5.08 -5.93 -7.89
C ALA A 95 6.18 -6.71 -7.15
N ALA A 96 7.21 -7.09 -7.90
CA ALA A 96 8.46 -7.60 -7.39
C ALA A 96 9.59 -6.69 -7.92
N VAL A 97 10.47 -6.21 -7.03
CA VAL A 97 11.54 -5.28 -7.39
C VAL A 97 12.87 -5.83 -6.90
N VAL A 98 13.87 -5.86 -7.78
CA VAL A 98 15.25 -6.25 -7.47
C VAL A 98 16.16 -5.06 -7.74
N PHE A 99 17.00 -4.71 -6.76
CA PHE A 99 18.00 -3.65 -6.92
C PHE A 99 19.43 -4.20 -6.97
N PRO A 100 20.35 -3.48 -7.62
CA PRO A 100 21.78 -3.69 -7.40
C PRO A 100 22.13 -3.48 -5.91
N PRO A 101 23.14 -4.20 -5.37
CA PRO A 101 23.60 -3.96 -4.00
C PRO A 101 23.95 -2.51 -3.73
N ASN A 102 23.62 -2.04 -2.53
CA ASN A 102 23.86 -0.66 -2.07
C ASN A 102 23.07 0.43 -2.82
N THR A 103 22.00 0.08 -3.53
CA THR A 103 21.06 1.07 -4.06
C THR A 103 20.33 1.74 -2.89
N GLU A 104 20.26 3.06 -2.93
CA GLU A 104 19.53 3.91 -1.97
C GLU A 104 18.67 4.92 -2.75
N ILE A 105 17.44 5.10 -2.32
CA ILE A 105 16.48 6.07 -2.87
C ILE A 105 15.91 6.86 -1.70
N ASP A 106 16.21 8.16 -1.65
CA ASP A 106 15.72 9.05 -0.60
C ASP A 106 14.18 9.18 -0.69
N GLY A 107 13.53 9.22 0.46
CA GLY A 107 12.08 9.40 0.55
C GLY A 107 11.25 8.15 0.31
N ILE A 108 11.86 6.98 0.00
CA ILE A 108 11.10 5.72 -0.13
C ILE A 108 10.44 5.37 1.20
N ASP A 109 9.15 5.08 1.19
CA ASP A 109 8.34 4.79 2.39
C ASP A 109 7.10 3.98 2.00
N ASP A 110 6.27 3.56 3.00
CA ASP A 110 4.94 2.99 2.76
C ASP A 110 4.16 3.86 1.75
N SER A 111 3.70 3.23 0.68
CA SER A 111 2.99 3.93 -0.41
C SER A 111 1.74 4.69 0.05
N LYS A 112 1.16 4.33 1.20
CA LYS A 112 -0.02 4.99 1.80
C LYS A 112 0.35 6.25 2.59
N ALA A 113 1.63 6.36 3.02
CA ALA A 113 2.15 7.55 3.70
C ALA A 113 2.55 8.67 2.72
N LEU A 114 2.71 8.34 1.44
CA LEU A 114 3.12 9.25 0.37
C LEU A 114 1.90 9.86 -0.33
N ASP A 115 2.01 11.11 -0.77
CA ASP A 115 1.05 11.68 -1.71
C ASP A 115 1.25 11.12 -3.14
N GLU A 116 0.33 11.44 -4.04
CA GLU A 116 0.33 10.88 -5.41
C GLU A 116 1.54 11.34 -6.21
N GLU A 117 1.96 12.60 -6.09
CA GLU A 117 3.10 13.15 -6.82
C GLU A 117 4.42 12.52 -6.35
N ALA A 118 4.63 12.43 -5.03
CA ALA A 118 5.80 11.77 -4.46
C ALA A 118 5.86 10.29 -4.89
N ARG A 119 4.74 9.57 -4.91
CA ARG A 119 4.70 8.18 -5.39
C ARG A 119 5.11 8.08 -6.86
N ARG A 120 4.63 8.97 -7.73
CA ARG A 120 4.98 8.95 -9.17
C ARG A 120 6.46 9.23 -9.39
N GLN A 121 7.02 10.19 -8.64
CA GLN A 121 8.43 10.51 -8.71
C GLN A 121 9.27 9.32 -8.25
N LEU A 122 8.94 8.73 -7.12
CA LEU A 122 9.63 7.55 -6.59
C LEU A 122 9.49 6.32 -7.51
N ASP A 123 8.34 6.08 -8.13
CA ASP A 123 8.18 5.01 -9.15
C ASP A 123 9.17 5.21 -10.31
N GLY A 124 9.34 6.46 -10.78
CA GLY A 124 10.34 6.80 -11.79
C GLY A 124 11.78 6.49 -11.33
N ASP A 125 12.13 6.88 -10.11
CA ASP A 125 13.45 6.63 -9.52
C ASP A 125 13.70 5.13 -9.30
N ILE A 126 12.69 4.38 -8.84
CA ILE A 126 12.76 2.92 -8.67
C ILE A 126 13.01 2.25 -10.01
N ARG A 127 12.24 2.58 -11.05
CA ARG A 127 12.39 2.01 -12.40
C ARG A 127 13.76 2.31 -13.02
N ALA A 128 14.30 3.49 -12.76
CA ALA A 128 15.61 3.87 -13.27
C ALA A 128 16.78 3.12 -12.60
N ARG A 129 16.59 2.64 -11.36
CA ARG A 129 17.67 2.03 -10.55
C ARG A 129 17.51 0.53 -10.33
N ALA A 130 16.33 -0.04 -10.56
CA ALA A 130 16.09 -1.46 -10.39
C ALA A 130 16.82 -2.30 -11.46
N SER A 131 17.39 -3.43 -11.05
CA SER A 131 17.90 -4.46 -11.98
C SER A 131 16.77 -5.23 -12.66
N GLY A 132 15.60 -5.27 -12.04
CA GLY A 132 14.41 -5.93 -12.57
C GLY A 132 13.16 -5.55 -11.79
N ILE A 133 12.06 -5.46 -12.54
CA ILE A 133 10.72 -5.27 -12.02
C ILE A 133 9.79 -6.26 -12.71
N GLY A 134 9.04 -7.01 -11.93
CA GLY A 134 7.95 -7.86 -12.37
C GLY A 134 6.62 -7.35 -11.83
N ILE A 135 5.57 -7.34 -12.64
CA ILE A 135 4.22 -6.91 -12.25
C ILE A 135 3.26 -8.05 -12.53
N GLY A 136 2.59 -8.52 -11.48
CA GLY A 136 1.55 -9.53 -11.56
C GLY A 136 0.17 -8.89 -11.43
N VAL A 137 -0.72 -9.19 -12.37
CA VAL A 137 -2.11 -8.68 -12.38
C VAL A 137 -3.07 -9.86 -12.36
N VAL A 138 -4.00 -9.86 -11.40
CA VAL A 138 -5.07 -10.85 -11.30
C VAL A 138 -6.40 -10.15 -11.56
N PRO A 139 -7.10 -10.52 -12.66
CA PRO A 139 -8.36 -9.90 -13.05
C PRO A 139 -9.49 -10.30 -12.11
N VAL A 140 -10.62 -9.60 -12.22
CA VAL A 140 -11.79 -9.77 -11.34
C VAL A 140 -12.38 -11.16 -11.40
N ASP A 141 -12.47 -11.77 -12.58
CA ASP A 141 -13.00 -13.13 -12.74
C ASP A 141 -12.17 -14.17 -11.97
N ASP A 142 -10.86 -14.01 -11.93
CA ASP A 142 -9.96 -14.85 -11.14
C ASP A 142 -10.11 -14.56 -9.63
N ILE A 143 -10.32 -13.30 -9.24
CA ILE A 143 -10.59 -12.94 -7.84
C ILE A 143 -11.87 -13.64 -7.35
N ASP A 144 -12.93 -13.59 -8.16
CA ASP A 144 -14.22 -14.21 -7.82
C ASP A 144 -14.13 -15.74 -7.75
N ARG A 145 -13.27 -16.35 -8.57
CA ARG A 145 -13.04 -17.80 -8.59
C ARG A 145 -12.14 -18.27 -7.46
N LEU A 146 -11.05 -17.58 -7.20
CA LEU A 146 -10.00 -17.99 -6.23
C LEU A 146 -10.30 -17.54 -4.80
N ASN A 147 -11.08 -16.51 -4.61
CA ASN A 147 -11.19 -15.55 -3.50
C ASN A 147 -10.00 -14.58 -3.43
N ILE A 148 -10.23 -13.51 -2.66
CA ILE A 148 -9.28 -12.39 -2.59
C ILE A 148 -7.91 -12.76 -1.97
N TYR A 149 -7.90 -13.71 -1.03
CA TYR A 149 -6.67 -14.18 -0.40
C TYR A 149 -5.76 -14.86 -1.42
N TRP A 150 -6.28 -15.84 -2.16
CA TRP A 150 -5.51 -16.58 -3.16
C TRP A 150 -5.22 -15.75 -4.40
N ALA A 151 -6.07 -14.76 -4.72
CA ALA A 151 -5.80 -13.80 -5.78
C ALA A 151 -4.57 -12.92 -5.46
N GLY A 152 -4.42 -12.47 -4.19
CA GLY A 152 -3.23 -11.76 -3.74
C GLY A 152 -1.95 -12.60 -3.87
N ILE A 153 -1.99 -13.83 -3.37
CA ILE A 153 -0.87 -14.80 -3.49
C ILE A 153 -0.51 -15.03 -4.97
N ARG A 154 -1.51 -15.23 -5.83
CA ARG A 154 -1.29 -15.41 -7.28
C ARG A 154 -0.67 -14.18 -7.93
N ALA A 155 -1.09 -12.97 -7.56
CA ALA A 155 -0.51 -11.73 -8.07
C ALA A 155 0.98 -11.63 -7.70
N MET A 156 1.33 -11.91 -6.44
CA MET A 156 2.73 -11.91 -5.97
C MET A 156 3.55 -12.99 -6.68
N HIS A 157 3.01 -14.20 -6.84
CA HIS A 157 3.68 -15.28 -7.59
C HIS A 157 3.96 -14.86 -9.04
N LEU A 158 2.98 -14.26 -9.72
CA LEU A 158 3.15 -13.74 -11.08
C LEU A 158 4.21 -12.64 -11.14
N ALA A 159 4.20 -11.71 -10.18
CA ALA A 159 5.19 -10.64 -10.12
C ALA A 159 6.62 -11.19 -10.02
N VAL A 160 6.85 -12.19 -9.16
CA VAL A 160 8.17 -12.85 -9.04
C VAL A 160 8.53 -13.59 -10.32
N SER A 161 7.58 -14.32 -10.94
CA SER A 161 7.82 -15.10 -12.16
C SER A 161 8.13 -14.24 -13.38
N LEU A 162 7.67 -12.99 -13.41
CA LEU A 162 7.89 -12.02 -14.48
C LEU A 162 9.13 -11.14 -14.29
N LEU A 163 9.90 -11.39 -13.22
CA LEU A 163 11.19 -10.71 -13.06
C LEU A 163 12.16 -11.09 -14.19
N PRO A 164 12.86 -10.12 -14.81
CA PRO A 164 13.88 -10.41 -15.83
C PRO A 164 15.15 -11.05 -15.23
N VAL A 165 15.31 -11.00 -13.91
CA VAL A 165 16.40 -11.62 -13.15
C VAL A 165 15.83 -12.56 -12.11
N SER A 166 16.34 -13.79 -12.02
CA SER A 166 15.90 -14.75 -11.01
C SER A 166 16.37 -14.31 -9.62
N PRO A 167 15.47 -14.10 -8.65
CA PRO A 167 15.88 -13.73 -7.30
C PRO A 167 16.48 -14.93 -6.58
N GLN A 168 17.49 -14.68 -5.75
CA GLN A 168 18.12 -15.66 -4.85
C GLN A 168 17.42 -15.70 -3.50
N HIS A 169 16.73 -14.61 -3.13
CA HIS A 169 15.99 -14.47 -1.89
C HIS A 169 14.83 -13.50 -2.08
N ILE A 170 13.72 -13.72 -1.36
CA ILE A 170 12.51 -12.90 -1.47
C ILE A 170 12.17 -12.31 -0.09
N LEU A 171 11.98 -11.00 -0.03
CA LEU A 171 11.42 -10.27 1.10
C LEU A 171 9.98 -9.90 0.72
N VAL A 172 9.00 -10.37 1.47
CA VAL A 172 7.59 -10.24 1.09
C VAL A 172 6.76 -9.60 2.19
N ASP A 173 5.82 -8.73 1.82
CA ASP A 173 4.87 -8.19 2.79
C ASP A 173 3.89 -9.27 3.27
N SER A 174 3.65 -9.26 4.56
CA SER A 174 2.66 -10.03 5.31
C SER A 174 2.77 -11.55 5.24
N ARG A 175 3.00 -12.18 4.08
CA ARG A 175 2.89 -13.65 3.97
C ARG A 175 3.77 -14.25 2.87
N THR A 176 4.27 -15.45 3.09
CA THR A 176 5.06 -16.20 2.11
C THR A 176 4.21 -16.61 0.90
N ILE A 177 4.89 -16.72 -0.24
CA ILE A 177 4.30 -17.12 -1.53
C ILE A 177 4.56 -18.62 -1.70
N PRO A 178 3.52 -19.47 -1.69
CA PRO A 178 3.69 -20.91 -1.93
C PRO A 178 4.28 -21.22 -3.32
N ASP A 179 4.83 -22.40 -3.48
CA ASP A 179 5.33 -22.94 -4.75
C ASP A 179 6.51 -22.18 -5.38
N LEU A 180 7.17 -21.29 -4.64
CA LEU A 180 8.46 -20.71 -5.00
C LEU A 180 9.59 -21.44 -4.28
N SER A 181 10.63 -21.80 -5.04
CA SER A 181 11.81 -22.51 -4.51
C SER A 181 12.79 -21.62 -3.75
N GLN A 182 12.71 -20.31 -3.94
CA GLN A 182 13.59 -19.35 -3.31
C GLN A 182 13.30 -19.21 -1.81
N PRO A 183 14.32 -19.07 -0.97
CA PRO A 183 14.13 -18.69 0.44
C PRO A 183 13.36 -17.38 0.56
N GLN A 184 12.45 -17.31 1.55
CA GLN A 184 11.59 -16.17 1.75
C GLN A 184 11.60 -15.73 3.23
N ASN A 185 11.55 -14.42 3.46
CA ASN A 185 11.19 -13.83 4.74
C ASN A 185 9.95 -12.94 4.56
N SER A 186 8.92 -13.19 5.38
CA SER A 186 7.71 -12.37 5.42
C SER A 186 7.76 -11.40 6.60
N PHE A 187 7.23 -10.18 6.38
CA PHE A 187 7.22 -9.10 7.35
C PHE A 187 5.83 -8.49 7.45
N ASP A 188 5.25 -8.46 8.64
CA ASP A 188 4.02 -7.73 8.87
C ASP A 188 4.27 -6.22 8.69
N LYS A 189 3.57 -5.59 7.74
CA LYS A 189 3.78 -4.20 7.31
C LYS A 189 5.21 -3.96 6.81
N GLY A 190 5.69 -4.86 5.99
CA GLY A 190 7.03 -4.83 5.42
C GLY A 190 7.31 -3.57 4.61
N ASP A 191 6.30 -3.00 3.99
CA ASP A 191 6.32 -1.74 3.24
C ASP A 191 6.81 -0.53 4.07
N GLY A 192 6.58 -0.52 5.37
CA GLY A 192 7.07 0.53 6.28
C GLY A 192 8.47 0.27 6.88
N ILE A 193 9.02 -0.94 6.76
CA ILE A 193 10.25 -1.34 7.47
C ILE A 193 11.35 -1.91 6.59
N ASN A 194 11.05 -2.23 5.33
CA ASN A 194 11.99 -2.85 4.40
C ASN A 194 12.02 -2.09 3.07
N PHE A 195 13.21 -1.76 2.60
CA PHE A 195 13.44 -0.93 1.42
C PHE A 195 12.90 -1.54 0.14
N SER A 196 13.18 -2.82 -0.11
CA SER A 196 12.77 -3.49 -1.35
C SER A 196 11.27 -3.74 -1.38
N ILE A 197 10.64 -4.02 -0.22
CA ILE A 197 9.18 -4.16 -0.10
C ILE A 197 8.49 -2.81 -0.32
N ALA A 198 8.99 -1.71 0.28
CA ALA A 198 8.47 -0.37 0.06
C ALA A 198 8.52 0.04 -1.42
N ALA A 199 9.62 -0.29 -2.12
CA ALA A 199 9.72 -0.07 -3.56
C ALA A 199 8.65 -0.85 -4.35
N ALA A 200 8.43 -2.12 -4.01
CA ALA A 200 7.39 -2.95 -4.62
C ALA A 200 5.99 -2.37 -4.37
N SER A 201 5.71 -1.93 -3.14
CA SER A 201 4.46 -1.26 -2.76
C SER A 201 4.17 -0.03 -3.64
N ILE A 202 5.17 0.84 -3.81
CA ILE A 202 5.04 2.04 -4.65
C ILE A 202 4.77 1.67 -6.11
N VAL A 203 5.53 0.75 -6.69
CA VAL A 203 5.37 0.31 -8.09
C VAL A 203 3.99 -0.31 -8.31
N ALA A 204 3.57 -1.23 -7.42
CA ALA A 204 2.25 -1.86 -7.51
C ALA A 204 1.12 -0.82 -7.42
N LYS A 205 1.25 0.13 -6.48
CA LYS A 205 0.26 1.19 -6.25
C LYS A 205 0.13 2.12 -7.45
N VAL A 206 1.25 2.63 -7.99
CA VAL A 206 1.24 3.52 -9.16
C VAL A 206 0.68 2.79 -10.38
N TYR A 207 1.09 1.56 -10.63
CA TYR A 207 0.58 0.76 -11.74
C TYR A 207 -0.94 0.56 -11.63
N ARG A 208 -1.43 0.13 -10.46
CA ARG A 208 -2.87 -0.12 -10.26
C ARG A 208 -3.69 1.16 -10.37
N ASP A 209 -3.22 2.27 -9.81
CA ASP A 209 -3.94 3.54 -9.85
C ASP A 209 -4.07 4.07 -11.28
N ASN A 210 -3.03 3.93 -12.11
CA ASN A 210 -3.07 4.25 -13.54
C ASN A 210 -4.07 3.37 -14.28
N LEU A 211 -4.03 2.05 -14.04
CA LEU A 211 -4.97 1.10 -14.64
C LEU A 211 -6.44 1.43 -14.27
N MET A 212 -6.71 1.81 -13.01
CA MET A 212 -8.05 2.22 -12.60
C MET A 212 -8.50 3.55 -13.24
N THR A 213 -7.56 4.43 -13.54
CA THR A 213 -7.83 5.67 -14.28
C THR A 213 -8.18 5.39 -15.75
N GLU A 214 -7.48 4.44 -16.40
CA GLU A 214 -7.82 3.98 -17.74
C GLU A 214 -9.19 3.30 -17.79
N LEU A 215 -9.50 2.47 -16.81
CA LEU A 215 -10.78 1.77 -16.69
C LEU A 215 -11.96 2.73 -16.44
N ASP A 216 -11.73 3.92 -15.89
CA ASP A 216 -12.78 4.94 -15.74
C ASP A 216 -13.35 5.39 -17.08
N GLY A 217 -12.49 5.50 -18.10
CA GLY A 217 -12.91 5.79 -19.47
C GLY A 217 -13.73 4.67 -20.11
N ALA A 218 -13.44 3.41 -19.77
CA ALA A 218 -14.16 2.25 -20.29
C ALA A 218 -15.52 2.02 -19.57
N PHE A 219 -15.63 2.48 -18.32
CA PHE A 219 -16.82 2.35 -17.47
C PHE A 219 -17.26 3.70 -16.91
N PRO A 220 -17.78 4.62 -17.74
CA PRO A 220 -18.09 5.98 -17.34
C PRO A 220 -19.18 6.04 -16.28
N GLY A 221 -19.06 7.04 -15.39
CA GLY A 221 -20.06 7.34 -14.37
C GLY A 221 -19.89 6.62 -13.03
N TYR A 222 -18.91 5.73 -12.90
CA TYR A 222 -18.54 5.12 -11.62
C TYR A 222 -17.52 5.95 -10.83
N GLY A 223 -16.62 6.70 -11.50
CA GLY A 223 -15.60 7.53 -10.87
C GLY A 223 -14.36 6.75 -10.42
N PHE A 224 -13.97 5.71 -11.17
CA PHE A 224 -12.81 4.88 -10.83
C PHE A 224 -11.49 5.64 -10.84
N ALA A 225 -11.40 6.73 -11.61
CA ALA A 225 -10.23 7.60 -11.60
C ALA A 225 -10.00 8.28 -10.25
N ASP A 226 -11.06 8.56 -9.48
CA ASP A 226 -10.94 9.22 -8.18
C ASP A 226 -10.67 8.21 -7.06
N HIS A 227 -11.56 7.27 -6.87
CA HIS A 227 -11.55 6.36 -5.71
C HIS A 227 -10.90 5.00 -5.98
N LYS A 228 -10.38 4.74 -7.18
CA LYS A 228 -9.63 3.52 -7.55
C LYS A 228 -10.36 2.21 -7.22
N GLY A 229 -11.71 2.23 -7.23
CA GLY A 229 -12.56 1.09 -6.92
C GLY A 229 -12.84 0.85 -5.43
N TYR A 230 -12.32 1.67 -4.52
CA TYR A 230 -12.61 1.56 -3.08
C TYR A 230 -14.07 1.92 -2.76
N ALA A 231 -14.58 1.37 -1.65
CA ALA A 231 -15.98 1.52 -1.22
C ALA A 231 -16.31 2.91 -0.64
N THR A 232 -15.95 3.98 -1.34
CA THR A 232 -16.30 5.35 -0.96
C THR A 232 -17.81 5.59 -1.09
N PRO A 233 -18.39 6.59 -0.38
CA PRO A 233 -19.79 6.95 -0.56
C PRO A 233 -20.17 7.24 -2.03
N ALA A 234 -19.27 7.90 -2.78
CA ALA A 234 -19.45 8.19 -4.19
C ALA A 234 -19.54 6.92 -5.04
N HIS A 235 -18.62 5.96 -4.84
CA HIS A 235 -18.62 4.69 -5.53
C HIS A 235 -19.88 3.87 -5.21
N GLN A 236 -20.25 3.80 -3.94
CA GLN A 236 -21.47 3.11 -3.52
C GLN A 236 -22.73 3.73 -4.14
N ALA A 237 -22.81 5.06 -4.22
CA ALA A 237 -23.91 5.75 -4.87
C ALA A 237 -23.96 5.47 -6.38
N ALA A 238 -22.81 5.45 -7.05
CA ALA A 238 -22.70 5.09 -8.46
C ALA A 238 -23.19 3.65 -8.71
N ILE A 239 -22.75 2.68 -7.89
CA ILE A 239 -23.20 1.27 -8.01
C ILE A 239 -24.72 1.16 -7.80
N ARG A 240 -25.33 1.87 -6.82
CA ARG A 240 -26.79 1.84 -6.63
C ARG A 240 -27.55 2.41 -7.82
N ARG A 241 -26.98 3.41 -8.49
CA ARG A 241 -27.62 4.08 -9.64
C ARG A 241 -27.49 3.26 -10.92
N LEU A 242 -26.30 2.72 -11.20
CA LEU A 242 -25.94 2.10 -12.49
C LEU A 242 -25.96 0.56 -12.46
N GLY A 243 -26.05 -0.04 -11.28
CA GLY A 243 -25.75 -1.44 -11.06
C GLY A 243 -24.24 -1.71 -11.05
N PRO A 244 -23.80 -2.92 -10.71
CA PRO A 244 -22.39 -3.32 -10.83
C PRO A 244 -22.02 -3.58 -12.30
N CYS A 245 -20.87 -3.07 -12.74
CA CYS A 245 -20.30 -3.35 -14.07
C CYS A 245 -19.36 -4.56 -14.05
N ALA A 246 -18.80 -4.93 -15.22
CA ALA A 246 -17.98 -6.12 -15.40
C ALA A 246 -16.73 -6.20 -14.50
N ILE A 247 -16.19 -5.04 -14.08
CA ILE A 247 -15.01 -5.02 -13.20
C ILE A 247 -15.35 -4.97 -11.70
N HIS A 248 -16.63 -5.11 -11.31
CA HIS A 248 -16.98 -5.27 -9.90
C HIS A 248 -16.82 -6.73 -9.46
N ARG A 249 -16.30 -6.91 -8.25
CA ARG A 249 -16.01 -8.22 -7.65
C ARG A 249 -17.29 -8.82 -7.09
N LYS A 250 -17.92 -9.71 -7.85
CA LYS A 250 -19.20 -10.33 -7.50
C LYS A 250 -19.13 -11.18 -6.23
N SER A 251 -17.96 -11.74 -5.91
CA SER A 251 -17.74 -12.48 -4.66
C SER A 251 -17.74 -11.60 -3.40
N PHE A 252 -17.64 -10.26 -3.54
CA PHE A 252 -17.63 -9.35 -2.40
C PHE A 252 -19.05 -9.10 -1.88
N ASP A 253 -19.20 -9.13 -0.57
CA ASP A 253 -20.49 -9.08 0.12
C ASP A 253 -21.37 -7.91 -0.28
N TYR A 254 -20.76 -6.71 -0.40
CA TYR A 254 -21.50 -5.51 -0.80
C TYR A 254 -22.08 -5.62 -2.21
N ILE A 255 -21.32 -6.20 -3.14
CA ILE A 255 -21.81 -6.41 -4.53
C ILE A 255 -22.88 -7.48 -4.57
N ARG A 256 -22.71 -8.60 -3.85
CA ARG A 256 -23.70 -9.66 -3.72
C ARG A 256 -25.03 -9.15 -3.17
N GLU A 257 -24.97 -8.29 -2.15
CA GLU A 257 -26.17 -7.68 -1.57
C GLU A 257 -26.93 -6.83 -2.59
N LEU A 258 -26.20 -6.03 -3.37
CA LEU A 258 -26.81 -5.19 -4.41
C LEU A 258 -27.40 -6.01 -5.57
N CYS A 259 -26.81 -7.16 -5.88
CA CYS A 259 -27.32 -8.07 -6.91
C CYS A 259 -28.51 -8.94 -6.41
N GLY A 260 -28.92 -8.83 -5.16
CA GLY A 260 -30.01 -9.63 -4.60
C GLY A 260 -29.70 -11.13 -4.46
N GLU A 261 -28.41 -11.48 -4.30
CA GLU A 261 -27.95 -12.88 -4.26
C GLU A 261 -28.24 -13.59 -2.92
N TYR A 262 -28.81 -12.90 -1.93
CA TYR A 262 -29.16 -13.48 -0.65
C TYR A 262 -30.67 -13.72 -0.55
N SER A 263 -31.06 -14.66 0.31
CA SER A 263 -32.46 -15.00 0.55
C SER A 263 -33.22 -13.81 1.18
N ALA A 264 -34.55 -13.79 0.96
CA ALA A 264 -35.43 -12.83 1.62
C ALA A 264 -35.34 -12.92 3.15
N ALA A 265 -35.16 -14.13 3.70
CA ALA A 265 -34.93 -14.34 5.13
C ALA A 265 -33.66 -13.67 5.64
N PHE A 266 -32.55 -13.74 4.87
CA PHE A 266 -31.31 -13.05 5.21
C PHE A 266 -31.50 -11.55 5.26
N TYR A 267 -32.10 -10.94 4.25
CA TYR A 267 -32.32 -9.48 4.20
C TYR A 267 -33.23 -9.01 5.35
N ALA A 268 -34.30 -9.74 5.66
CA ALA A 268 -35.18 -9.41 6.77
C ALA A 268 -34.42 -9.42 8.10
N LEU A 269 -33.71 -10.51 8.42
CA LEU A 269 -32.93 -10.63 9.65
C LEU A 269 -31.80 -9.56 9.72
N LYS A 270 -31.14 -9.26 8.61
CA LYS A 270 -30.10 -8.23 8.57
C LYS A 270 -30.66 -6.84 8.85
N THR A 271 -31.83 -6.50 8.29
CA THR A 271 -32.50 -5.22 8.54
C THR A 271 -32.89 -5.09 10.02
N ASP A 272 -33.47 -6.15 10.59
CA ASP A 272 -33.81 -6.19 12.02
C ASP A 272 -32.56 -5.99 12.89
N GLY A 273 -31.46 -6.66 12.57
CA GLY A 273 -30.21 -6.53 13.31
C GLY A 273 -29.59 -5.13 13.23
N ALA A 274 -29.81 -4.40 12.14
CA ALA A 274 -29.35 -3.00 12.01
C ALA A 274 -30.12 -2.05 12.95
N GLY A 275 -31.34 -2.39 13.34
CA GLY A 275 -32.19 -1.66 14.29
C GLY A 275 -31.95 -2.00 15.76
N VAL A 276 -31.05 -2.93 16.08
CA VAL A 276 -30.78 -3.35 17.47
C VAL A 276 -30.01 -2.25 18.21
N VAL A 277 -30.62 -1.70 19.26
CA VAL A 277 -30.07 -0.60 20.07
C VAL A 277 -29.99 -0.91 21.58
N THR A 278 -30.57 -2.05 22.04
CA THR A 278 -30.48 -2.50 23.43
C THR A 278 -29.96 -3.93 23.51
N ARG A 279 -29.51 -4.32 24.70
CA ARG A 279 -29.00 -5.66 24.98
C ARG A 279 -30.11 -6.72 24.83
N GLU A 280 -31.30 -6.46 25.36
CA GLU A 280 -32.45 -7.35 25.28
C GLU A 280 -32.89 -7.58 23.81
N ALA A 281 -32.87 -6.50 23.01
CA ALA A 281 -33.15 -6.59 21.57
C ALA A 281 -32.10 -7.43 20.85
N LEU A 282 -30.81 -7.36 21.26
CA LEU A 282 -29.74 -8.18 20.70
C LEU A 282 -29.92 -9.66 21.03
N GLU A 283 -30.25 -10.00 22.28
CA GLU A 283 -30.53 -11.38 22.70
C GLU A 283 -31.71 -11.98 21.92
N ALA A 284 -32.80 -11.23 21.79
CA ALA A 284 -33.96 -11.65 21.00
C ALA A 284 -33.64 -11.82 19.50
N TRP A 285 -32.85 -10.93 18.92
CA TRP A 285 -32.45 -11.04 17.53
C TRP A 285 -31.47 -12.18 17.30
N GLU A 286 -30.51 -12.44 18.19
CA GLU A 286 -29.62 -13.59 18.14
C GLU A 286 -30.39 -14.90 18.14
N CYS A 287 -31.40 -15.02 19.00
CA CYS A 287 -32.27 -16.19 19.04
C CYS A 287 -32.94 -16.45 17.68
N ARG A 288 -33.55 -15.42 17.10
CA ARG A 288 -34.15 -15.50 15.75
C ARG A 288 -33.15 -15.90 14.66
N VAL A 289 -31.92 -15.37 14.69
CA VAL A 289 -30.88 -15.77 13.73
C VAL A 289 -30.57 -17.27 13.87
N ARG A 290 -30.45 -17.78 15.09
CA ARG A 290 -30.19 -19.21 15.35
C ARG A 290 -31.33 -20.11 14.93
N GLU A 291 -32.57 -19.72 15.21
CA GLU A 291 -33.78 -20.46 14.82
C GLU A 291 -33.99 -20.47 13.30
N SER A 292 -33.56 -19.44 12.60
CA SER A 292 -33.71 -19.35 11.14
C SER A 292 -32.65 -20.14 10.37
N ARG A 293 -31.84 -20.97 11.02
CA ARG A 293 -30.72 -21.71 10.40
C ARG A 293 -31.14 -22.51 9.16
N ASP A 294 -32.28 -23.18 9.23
CA ASP A 294 -32.77 -24.07 8.16
C ASP A 294 -33.36 -23.29 6.96
N HIS A 295 -33.62 -22.00 7.13
CA HIS A 295 -34.11 -21.09 6.08
C HIS A 295 -32.99 -20.25 5.44
N LEU A 296 -31.75 -20.44 5.88
CA LEU A 296 -30.56 -19.69 5.46
C LEU A 296 -29.51 -20.64 4.87
N SER A 297 -28.81 -20.21 3.83
CA SER A 297 -27.63 -20.93 3.42
C SER A 297 -26.57 -20.89 4.54
N PRO A 298 -25.61 -21.83 4.59
CA PRO A 298 -24.54 -21.84 5.59
C PRO A 298 -23.74 -20.52 5.62
N MET A 299 -23.58 -19.88 4.46
CA MET A 299 -22.89 -18.60 4.33
C MET A 299 -23.69 -17.46 4.95
N GLU A 300 -24.98 -17.37 4.65
CA GLU A 300 -25.88 -16.35 5.20
C GLU A 300 -25.97 -16.45 6.72
N HIS A 301 -26.16 -17.65 7.25
CA HIS A 301 -26.19 -17.88 8.69
C HIS A 301 -24.87 -17.45 9.37
N LYS A 302 -23.72 -17.84 8.79
CA LYS A 302 -22.41 -17.42 9.29
C LYS A 302 -22.26 -15.88 9.31
N LYS A 303 -22.74 -15.18 8.28
CA LYS A 303 -22.68 -13.72 8.20
C LYS A 303 -23.52 -13.05 9.27
N LEU A 304 -24.73 -13.52 9.51
CA LEU A 304 -25.60 -13.01 10.57
C LEU A 304 -24.97 -13.25 11.95
N LEU A 305 -24.38 -14.42 12.20
CA LEU A 305 -23.64 -14.69 13.45
C LEU A 305 -22.43 -13.79 13.64
N LEU A 306 -21.71 -13.44 12.56
CA LEU A 306 -20.63 -12.45 12.64
C LEU A 306 -21.16 -11.04 12.99
N MET A 307 -22.34 -10.69 12.50
CA MET A 307 -23.02 -9.43 12.87
C MET A 307 -23.45 -9.44 14.34
N VAL A 308 -24.02 -10.54 14.85
CA VAL A 308 -24.30 -10.76 16.28
C VAL A 308 -23.04 -10.52 17.12
N ASN A 309 -21.95 -11.20 16.78
CA ASN A 309 -20.68 -11.07 17.51
C ASN A 309 -20.10 -9.64 17.50
N ARG A 310 -20.31 -8.88 16.42
CA ARG A 310 -19.90 -7.47 16.35
C ARG A 310 -20.76 -6.58 17.27
N LEU A 311 -22.06 -6.84 17.31
CA LEU A 311 -22.98 -6.09 18.17
C LEU A 311 -22.70 -6.39 19.64
N TRP A 312 -22.41 -7.63 20.03
CA TRP A 312 -22.00 -7.97 21.40
C TRP A 312 -20.73 -7.27 21.89
N LYS A 313 -19.85 -6.87 20.97
CA LYS A 313 -18.62 -6.10 21.33
C LYS A 313 -18.86 -4.62 21.55
N ARG A 314 -20.07 -4.10 21.32
CA ARG A 314 -20.43 -2.73 21.69
C ARG A 314 -20.63 -2.67 23.21
N THR A 315 -20.17 -1.60 23.82
CA THR A 315 -20.51 -1.29 25.21
C THR A 315 -21.96 -0.80 25.23
N TRP A 316 -22.84 -1.56 25.88
CA TRP A 316 -24.25 -1.23 26.08
C TRP A 316 -24.45 -0.42 27.35
#